data_b9bbc2a63034c9a9fb797e267fbe0c9a
#
_entry.id   b9bbc2a63034c9a9fb797e267fbe0c9a
#
_cell.length_a   1.000
_cell.length_b   1.000
_cell.length_c   1.000
_cell.angle_alpha   90.00
_cell.angle_beta   90.00
_cell.angle_gamma   90.00
#
_symmetry.space_group_name_H-M   'P 1'
#
loop_
_entity.id
_entity.type
_entity.pdbx_description
1 polymer ?
#
loop_
_entity_poly.entity_id
_entity_poly.type
_entity_poly.pdbx_seq_one_letter_code
_entity_poly.pdbx_strand_id
1 'polypeptide(L)'
;DGMPYGLNLMLRALGAATHYGDAVAALDLEPVIATLRERTAEPEYIPGLIRSLLLDNPHRVRLTVAPDAGLTERRDKAEASRLATLKEGLSTSHTAEILDLASRLRERQTQKDNPDVLPRVELSDIPAEISSPSPEVHQTDSTHYRYTAGTNGLIYQQWVSRLPTMTAMELEHLPLATALMAEVGVGDLDYLQTQDRHSATVGALGASVSSRAHRDDEQSSDSYFVLSSKALADKMDGQLALMSDTLSSARFDELSRIRDLVSQIRARRDQGITGSGHALAMSAACAGMSPLARLGHEQGGLEGIRRIRALDDALADDGELETLAASLSALHQKLSQSGTPFLCTIADEPNLTAAAEAALSVVISPTCANTDAWQGSPIREVRREM
;
A
#
# COMPACT_ATOMS: atom_id res chain seq x y z
N ASP A 1 -1.66 7.61 -5.13
CA ASP A 1 -0.22 7.71 -5.45
C ASP A 1 0.28 9.03 -4.88
N GLY A 2 1.34 8.97 -4.05
CA GLY A 2 1.93 10.16 -3.40
C GLY A 2 2.80 11.01 -4.34
N MET A 3 2.84 10.71 -5.64
CA MET A 3 3.66 11.41 -6.63
C MET A 3 2.78 12.21 -7.60
N PRO A 4 3.10 13.48 -7.89
CA PRO A 4 2.40 14.27 -8.89
C PRO A 4 2.37 13.57 -10.26
N TYR A 5 1.22 13.58 -10.91
CA TYR A 5 0.99 12.86 -12.17
C TYR A 5 2.00 13.21 -13.26
N GLY A 6 2.28 14.51 -13.45
CA GLY A 6 3.26 14.95 -14.45
C GLY A 6 4.68 14.44 -14.19
N LEU A 7 5.08 14.38 -12.90
CA LEU A 7 6.38 13.80 -12.51
C LEU A 7 6.43 12.30 -12.80
N ASN A 8 5.35 11.58 -12.57
CA ASN A 8 5.25 10.15 -12.89
C ASN A 8 5.40 9.91 -14.42
N LEU A 9 4.71 10.69 -15.23
CA LEU A 9 4.85 10.61 -16.69
C LEU A 9 6.29 10.91 -17.15
N MET A 10 6.89 11.98 -16.61
CA MET A 10 8.27 12.34 -16.92
C MET A 10 9.25 11.21 -16.59
N LEU A 11 9.14 10.61 -15.40
CA LEU A 11 10.01 9.51 -14.97
C LEU A 11 9.84 8.25 -15.83
N ARG A 12 8.63 7.95 -16.28
CA ARG A 12 8.37 6.83 -17.20
C ARG A 12 8.97 7.08 -18.59
N ALA A 13 8.87 8.30 -19.12
CA ALA A 13 9.42 8.67 -20.40
C ALA A 13 10.96 8.80 -20.40
N LEU A 14 11.54 9.15 -19.23
CA LEU A 14 12.97 9.44 -19.08
C LEU A 14 13.85 8.24 -19.46
N GLY A 15 13.44 7.03 -19.11
CA GLY A 15 14.19 5.81 -19.46
C GLY A 15 14.35 5.66 -20.98
N ALA A 16 13.28 5.85 -21.75
CA ALA A 16 13.35 5.82 -23.20
C ALA A 16 14.19 6.99 -23.75
N ALA A 17 13.97 8.21 -23.26
CA ALA A 17 14.69 9.40 -23.72
C ALA A 17 16.20 9.32 -23.50
N THR A 18 16.64 8.83 -22.33
CA THR A 18 18.07 8.71 -21.99
C THR A 18 18.80 7.65 -22.82
N HIS A 19 18.07 6.71 -23.39
CA HIS A 19 18.60 5.68 -24.30
C HIS A 19 18.29 5.92 -25.78
N TYR A 20 18.02 7.18 -26.14
CA TYR A 20 17.73 7.62 -27.53
C TYR A 20 16.47 6.96 -28.14
N GLY A 21 15.54 6.47 -27.30
CA GLY A 21 14.24 5.98 -27.73
C GLY A 21 13.20 7.10 -27.79
N ASP A 22 12.04 6.76 -28.34
CA ASP A 22 10.90 7.68 -28.39
C ASP A 22 10.19 7.74 -27.02
N ALA A 23 10.34 8.88 -26.34
CA ALA A 23 9.76 9.12 -25.03
C ALA A 23 8.22 9.16 -25.04
N VAL A 24 7.60 9.59 -26.14
CA VAL A 24 6.14 9.66 -26.26
C VAL A 24 5.57 8.28 -26.55
N ALA A 25 6.19 7.53 -27.46
CA ALA A 25 5.79 6.15 -27.74
C ALA A 25 5.91 5.24 -26.51
N ALA A 26 6.86 5.52 -25.60
CA ALA A 26 6.99 4.79 -24.34
C ALA A 26 5.82 4.99 -23.37
N LEU A 27 5.00 6.02 -23.57
CA LEU A 27 3.79 6.31 -22.79
C LEU A 27 2.51 5.76 -23.44
N ASP A 28 2.56 5.47 -24.75
CA ASP A 28 1.43 4.91 -25.49
C ASP A 28 1.46 3.37 -25.42
N LEU A 29 0.75 2.83 -24.46
CA LEU A 29 0.69 1.38 -24.20
C LEU A 29 -0.44 0.67 -24.97
N GLU A 30 -1.42 1.39 -25.49
CA GLU A 30 -2.61 0.79 -26.11
C GLU A 30 -2.28 -0.14 -27.29
N PRO A 31 -1.41 0.22 -28.25
CA PRO A 31 -1.04 -0.67 -29.34
C PRO A 31 -0.34 -1.94 -28.86
N VAL A 32 0.48 -1.82 -27.80
CA VAL A 32 1.20 -2.95 -27.22
C VAL A 32 0.24 -3.91 -26.53
N ILE A 33 -0.71 -3.37 -25.75
CA ILE A 33 -1.74 -4.15 -25.05
C ILE A 33 -2.65 -4.85 -26.07
N ALA A 34 -3.08 -4.16 -27.12
CA ALA A 34 -3.91 -4.74 -28.18
C ALA A 34 -3.19 -5.95 -28.83
N THR A 35 -1.91 -5.76 -29.21
CA THR A 35 -1.10 -6.83 -29.79
C THR A 35 -0.91 -7.99 -28.80
N LEU A 36 -0.72 -7.70 -27.53
CA LEU A 36 -0.56 -8.74 -26.50
C LEU A 36 -1.85 -9.55 -26.32
N ARG A 37 -3.00 -8.89 -26.26
CA ARG A 37 -4.32 -9.54 -26.18
C ARG A 37 -4.57 -10.49 -27.36
N GLU A 38 -4.24 -10.04 -28.58
CA GLU A 38 -4.35 -10.88 -29.77
C GLU A 38 -3.47 -12.13 -29.67
N ARG A 39 -2.19 -11.96 -29.31
CA ARG A 39 -1.24 -13.06 -29.20
C ARG A 39 -1.58 -14.05 -28.08
N THR A 40 -2.04 -13.54 -26.93
CA THR A 40 -2.40 -14.39 -25.78
C THR A 40 -3.70 -15.16 -25.99
N ALA A 41 -4.49 -14.83 -27.03
CA ALA A 41 -5.62 -15.65 -27.44
C ALA A 41 -5.17 -17.01 -27.99
N GLU A 42 -3.92 -17.15 -28.42
CA GLU A 42 -3.33 -18.45 -28.79
C GLU A 42 -2.85 -19.19 -27.53
N PRO A 43 -3.40 -20.37 -27.19
CA PRO A 43 -3.06 -21.09 -25.94
C PRO A 43 -1.58 -21.41 -25.76
N GLU A 44 -0.84 -21.67 -26.85
CA GLU A 44 0.59 -21.99 -26.82
C GLU A 44 1.53 -20.79 -26.83
N TYR A 45 1.01 -19.56 -26.95
CA TYR A 45 1.87 -18.38 -27.04
C TYR A 45 2.73 -18.20 -25.79
N ILE A 46 2.15 -18.13 -24.61
CA ILE A 46 2.88 -17.95 -23.35
C ILE A 46 3.74 -19.19 -23.01
N PRO A 47 3.19 -20.44 -23.06
CA PRO A 47 4.00 -21.64 -22.86
C PRO A 47 5.18 -21.73 -23.84
N GLY A 48 4.99 -21.35 -25.11
CA GLY A 48 6.04 -21.32 -26.13
C GLY A 48 7.16 -20.32 -25.79
N LEU A 49 6.79 -19.12 -25.33
CA LEU A 49 7.77 -18.12 -24.86
C LEU A 49 8.58 -18.64 -23.66
N ILE A 50 7.90 -19.24 -22.66
CA ILE A 50 8.57 -19.83 -21.49
C ILE A 50 9.55 -20.91 -21.94
N ARG A 51 9.13 -21.79 -22.83
CA ARG A 51 9.98 -22.86 -23.37
C ARG A 51 11.21 -22.28 -24.09
N SER A 52 10.99 -21.38 -25.06
CA SER A 52 12.09 -20.87 -25.89
C SER A 52 13.02 -19.90 -25.13
N LEU A 53 12.50 -19.03 -24.26
CA LEU A 53 13.30 -18.01 -23.60
C LEU A 53 13.92 -18.48 -22.27
N LEU A 54 13.28 -19.44 -21.58
CA LEU A 54 13.71 -19.86 -20.25
C LEU A 54 14.18 -21.30 -20.21
N LEU A 55 13.41 -22.26 -20.73
CA LEU A 55 13.74 -23.68 -20.59
C LEU A 55 14.81 -24.14 -21.57
N ASP A 56 14.66 -23.85 -22.87
CA ASP A 56 15.52 -24.27 -23.95
C ASP A 56 16.65 -23.26 -24.26
N ASN A 57 16.71 -22.15 -23.51
CA ASN A 57 17.72 -21.14 -23.71
C ASN A 57 19.11 -21.66 -23.26
N PRO A 58 20.08 -21.86 -24.20
CA PRO A 58 21.41 -22.30 -23.84
C PRO A 58 22.25 -21.23 -23.15
N HIS A 59 21.89 -19.96 -23.27
CA HIS A 59 22.55 -18.81 -22.63
C HIS A 59 22.13 -18.68 -21.16
N ARG A 60 22.54 -19.67 -20.35
CA ARG A 60 22.15 -19.79 -18.95
C ARG A 60 23.38 -19.79 -18.05
N VAL A 61 23.34 -18.95 -17.01
CA VAL A 61 24.36 -18.91 -15.96
C VAL A 61 23.71 -19.24 -14.62
N ARG A 62 24.35 -20.16 -13.88
CA ARG A 62 23.98 -20.42 -12.47
C ARG A 62 25.04 -19.80 -11.57
N LEU A 63 24.67 -18.80 -10.80
CA LEU A 63 25.55 -18.18 -9.82
C LEU A 63 25.14 -18.65 -8.41
N THR A 64 26.08 -19.24 -7.69
CA THR A 64 25.90 -19.57 -6.27
C THR A 64 26.72 -18.60 -5.43
N VAL A 65 26.04 -17.85 -4.56
CA VAL A 65 26.70 -16.92 -3.63
C VAL A 65 26.66 -17.57 -2.23
N ALA A 66 27.83 -17.79 -1.66
CA ALA A 66 27.98 -18.32 -0.31
C ALA A 66 28.51 -17.22 0.64
N PRO A 67 28.06 -17.17 1.90
CA PRO A 67 28.63 -16.27 2.90
C PRO A 67 30.13 -16.54 3.11
N ASP A 68 30.92 -15.50 3.18
CA ASP A 68 32.37 -15.58 3.40
C ASP A 68 32.80 -14.52 4.40
N ALA A 69 33.01 -14.92 5.64
CA ALA A 69 33.39 -14.01 6.73
C ALA A 69 34.77 -13.34 6.51
N GLY A 70 35.65 -13.96 5.72
CA GLY A 70 36.99 -13.43 5.45
C GLY A 70 37.08 -12.56 4.17
N LEU A 71 35.98 -12.36 3.43
CA LEU A 71 36.03 -11.68 2.14
C LEU A 71 36.51 -10.23 2.24
N THR A 72 36.01 -9.48 3.21
CA THR A 72 36.37 -8.08 3.42
C THR A 72 37.87 -7.95 3.71
N GLU A 73 38.37 -8.73 4.66
CA GLU A 73 39.81 -8.70 5.03
C GLU A 73 40.72 -9.03 3.82
N ARG A 74 40.34 -10.04 3.01
CA ARG A 74 41.12 -10.38 1.81
C ARG A 74 41.08 -9.28 0.76
N ARG A 75 39.93 -8.64 0.55
CA ARG A 75 39.79 -7.51 -0.37
C ARG A 75 40.62 -6.33 0.07
N ASP A 76 40.56 -5.96 1.35
CA ASP A 76 41.31 -4.84 1.92
C ASP A 76 42.83 -5.07 1.80
N LYS A 77 43.30 -6.29 2.09
CA LYS A 77 44.72 -6.65 1.92
C LYS A 77 45.15 -6.58 0.46
N ALA A 78 44.32 -7.13 -0.46
CA ALA A 78 44.64 -7.10 -1.88
C ALA A 78 44.66 -5.66 -2.42
N GLU A 79 43.71 -4.83 -2.01
CA GLU A 79 43.68 -3.42 -2.38
C GLU A 79 44.88 -2.64 -1.83
N ALA A 80 45.19 -2.81 -0.55
CA ALA A 80 46.34 -2.18 0.08
C ALA A 80 47.65 -2.57 -0.63
N SER A 81 47.84 -3.83 -0.95
CA SER A 81 49.02 -4.31 -1.70
C SER A 81 49.06 -3.72 -3.12
N ARG A 82 47.97 -3.68 -3.83
CA ARG A 82 47.85 -3.05 -5.16
C ARG A 82 48.19 -1.56 -5.11
N LEU A 83 47.66 -0.83 -4.13
CA LEU A 83 47.89 0.59 -3.96
C LEU A 83 49.37 0.87 -3.55
N ALA A 84 49.98 0.03 -2.71
CA ALA A 84 51.38 0.13 -2.39
C ALA A 84 52.27 -0.02 -3.65
N THR A 85 52.07 -1.02 -4.45
CA THR A 85 52.78 -1.24 -5.72
C THR A 85 52.61 -0.05 -6.69
N LEU A 86 51.35 0.47 -6.81
CA LEU A 86 51.11 1.64 -7.66
C LEU A 86 51.88 2.88 -7.11
N LYS A 87 51.89 3.07 -5.80
CA LYS A 87 52.58 4.20 -5.15
C LYS A 87 54.08 4.14 -5.39
N GLU A 88 54.72 2.99 -5.33
CA GLU A 88 56.13 2.78 -5.62
C GLU A 88 56.50 3.16 -7.05
N GLY A 89 55.58 3.00 -8.00
CA GLY A 89 55.75 3.33 -9.43
C GLY A 89 55.46 4.80 -9.78
N LEU A 90 54.99 5.63 -8.83
CA LEU A 90 54.65 7.00 -9.12
C LEU A 90 55.91 7.90 -9.21
N SER A 91 55.99 8.68 -10.29
CA SER A 91 56.92 9.80 -10.38
C SER A 91 56.47 10.95 -9.50
N THR A 92 57.41 11.89 -9.21
CA THR A 92 57.09 13.12 -8.48
C THR A 92 56.01 13.94 -9.19
N SER A 93 56.02 13.99 -10.54
CA SER A 93 55.02 14.67 -11.32
C SER A 93 53.63 14.02 -11.16
N HIS A 94 53.52 12.70 -11.30
CA HIS A 94 52.25 11.99 -11.14
C HIS A 94 51.71 12.14 -9.72
N THR A 95 52.58 12.16 -8.71
CA THR A 95 52.17 12.39 -7.33
C THR A 95 51.57 13.79 -7.15
N ALA A 96 52.20 14.81 -7.74
CA ALA A 96 51.70 16.18 -7.70
C ALA A 96 50.35 16.32 -8.40
N GLU A 97 50.17 15.67 -9.56
CA GLU A 97 48.89 15.66 -10.32
C GLU A 97 47.77 15.00 -9.52
N ILE A 98 48.04 13.89 -8.83
CA ILE A 98 47.05 13.20 -7.97
C ILE A 98 46.66 14.10 -6.80
N LEU A 99 47.59 14.77 -6.17
CA LEU A 99 47.33 15.67 -5.06
C LEU A 99 46.51 16.91 -5.51
N ASP A 100 46.86 17.49 -6.67
CA ASP A 100 46.09 18.57 -7.27
C ASP A 100 44.63 18.13 -7.59
N LEU A 101 44.49 16.99 -8.23
CA LEU A 101 43.17 16.44 -8.53
C LEU A 101 42.33 16.17 -7.27
N ALA A 102 42.99 15.64 -6.21
CA ALA A 102 42.31 15.41 -4.94
C ALA A 102 41.88 16.73 -4.26
N SER A 103 42.71 17.79 -4.38
CA SER A 103 42.37 19.12 -3.89
C SER A 103 41.16 19.70 -4.63
N ARG A 104 41.20 19.68 -5.97
CA ARG A 104 40.10 20.17 -6.82
C ARG A 104 38.82 19.42 -6.57
N LEU A 105 38.90 18.09 -6.38
CA LEU A 105 37.70 17.28 -6.06
C LEU A 105 37.11 17.69 -4.71
N ARG A 106 37.97 17.92 -3.68
CA ARG A 106 37.52 18.39 -2.38
C ARG A 106 36.89 19.78 -2.45
N GLU A 107 37.49 20.70 -3.20
CA GLU A 107 36.91 22.03 -3.45
C GLU A 107 35.54 21.91 -4.13
N ARG A 108 35.40 21.07 -5.17
CA ARG A 108 34.12 20.82 -5.87
C ARG A 108 33.07 20.22 -4.94
N GLN A 109 33.45 19.29 -4.05
CA GLN A 109 32.52 18.66 -3.09
C GLN A 109 32.04 19.64 -2.01
N THR A 110 32.84 20.65 -1.67
CA THR A 110 32.49 21.69 -0.68
C THR A 110 31.89 22.94 -1.29
N GLN A 111 31.98 23.08 -2.60
CA GLN A 111 31.42 24.21 -3.34
C GLN A 111 29.88 24.24 -3.17
N LYS A 112 29.38 25.38 -2.73
CA LYS A 112 27.95 25.65 -2.73
C LYS A 112 27.52 26.03 -4.14
N ASP A 113 26.64 25.24 -4.73
CA ASP A 113 26.06 25.59 -6.00
C ASP A 113 25.16 26.83 -5.86
N ASN A 114 25.08 27.62 -6.92
CA ASN A 114 24.22 28.81 -6.93
C ASN A 114 22.74 28.36 -6.91
N PRO A 115 21.97 28.62 -5.82
CA PRO A 115 20.57 28.24 -5.76
C PRO A 115 19.69 29.00 -6.76
N ASP A 116 20.17 30.12 -7.33
CA ASP A 116 19.38 30.95 -8.25
C ASP A 116 19.21 30.32 -9.63
N VAL A 117 19.94 29.24 -9.94
CA VAL A 117 19.74 28.46 -11.17
C VAL A 117 18.51 27.52 -11.09
N LEU A 118 18.00 27.28 -9.88
CA LEU A 118 16.81 26.47 -9.68
C LEU A 118 15.54 27.33 -9.72
N PRO A 119 14.44 26.81 -10.31
CA PRO A 119 13.15 27.46 -10.20
C PRO A 119 12.80 27.63 -8.72
N ARG A 120 12.34 28.80 -8.33
CA ARG A 120 11.85 29.08 -6.98
C ARG A 120 10.34 29.06 -6.99
N VAL A 121 9.76 28.43 -5.96
CA VAL A 121 8.34 28.53 -5.70
C VAL A 121 8.11 29.78 -4.86
N GLU A 122 7.30 30.71 -5.37
CA GLU A 122 6.92 31.94 -4.68
C GLU A 122 5.48 31.82 -4.14
N LEU A 123 5.08 32.75 -3.27
CA LEU A 123 3.71 32.76 -2.74
C LEU A 123 2.65 32.91 -3.84
N SER A 124 3.01 33.54 -4.96
CA SER A 124 2.15 33.67 -6.15
C SER A 124 1.86 32.34 -6.84
N ASP A 125 2.73 31.33 -6.67
CA ASP A 125 2.55 30.01 -7.26
C ASP A 125 1.63 29.12 -6.42
N ILE A 126 1.34 29.55 -5.19
CA ILE A 126 0.45 28.81 -4.29
C ILE A 126 -0.99 29.26 -4.55
N PRO A 127 -1.91 28.36 -4.90
CA PRO A 127 -3.32 28.70 -5.03
C PRO A 127 -3.84 29.33 -3.74
N ALA A 128 -4.59 30.45 -3.88
CA ALA A 128 -5.18 31.16 -2.73
C ALA A 128 -6.18 30.29 -1.96
N GLU A 129 -6.80 29.33 -2.65
CA GLU A 129 -7.78 28.43 -2.07
C GLU A 129 -7.42 26.98 -2.39
N ILE A 130 -7.65 26.08 -1.43
CA ILE A 130 -7.52 24.64 -1.64
C ILE A 130 -8.76 24.18 -2.42
N SER A 131 -8.55 23.68 -3.63
CA SER A 131 -9.62 23.07 -4.40
C SER A 131 -10.04 21.75 -3.75
N SER A 132 -11.28 21.70 -3.28
CA SER A 132 -11.89 20.47 -2.78
C SER A 132 -12.88 19.95 -3.82
N PRO A 133 -12.77 18.71 -4.28
CA PRO A 133 -13.76 18.15 -5.18
C PRO A 133 -15.13 18.09 -4.48
N SER A 134 -16.16 18.57 -5.16
CA SER A 134 -17.53 18.52 -4.66
C SER A 134 -18.24 17.31 -5.24
N PRO A 135 -18.82 16.44 -4.42
CA PRO A 135 -19.63 15.32 -4.89
C PRO A 135 -21.01 15.78 -5.35
N GLU A 136 -21.58 15.04 -6.28
CA GLU A 136 -23.02 14.96 -6.42
C GLU A 136 -23.54 14.02 -5.33
N VAL A 137 -24.48 14.48 -4.51
CA VAL A 137 -25.02 13.69 -3.40
C VAL A 137 -26.42 13.19 -3.77
N HIS A 138 -26.57 11.88 -3.84
CA HIS A 138 -27.86 11.24 -4.03
C HIS A 138 -28.28 10.55 -2.74
N GLN A 139 -29.45 10.94 -2.22
CA GLN A 139 -30.06 10.31 -1.05
C GLN A 139 -31.25 9.45 -1.47
N THR A 140 -31.14 8.15 -1.21
CA THR A 140 -32.21 7.16 -1.29
C THR A 140 -32.31 6.49 0.07
N ASP A 141 -32.38 5.19 0.15
CA ASP A 141 -32.26 4.42 1.40
C ASP A 141 -30.83 4.49 1.98
N SER A 142 -29.84 4.82 1.14
CA SER A 142 -28.45 5.08 1.51
C SER A 142 -27.96 6.38 0.87
N THR A 143 -26.94 7.01 1.45
CA THR A 143 -26.28 8.18 0.85
C THR A 143 -25.24 7.72 -0.17
N HIS A 144 -25.27 8.28 -1.36
CA HIS A 144 -24.30 8.01 -2.40
C HIS A 144 -23.58 9.29 -2.85
N TYR A 145 -22.29 9.33 -2.64
CA TYR A 145 -21.40 10.41 -3.11
C TYR A 145 -20.81 10.03 -4.47
N ARG A 146 -21.02 10.86 -5.48
CA ARG A 146 -20.52 10.66 -6.84
C ARG A 146 -19.53 11.76 -7.19
N TYR A 147 -18.35 11.39 -7.65
CA TYR A 147 -17.29 12.31 -8.04
C TYR A 147 -16.90 12.07 -9.49
N THR A 148 -17.01 13.11 -10.32
CA THR A 148 -16.43 13.09 -11.65
C THR A 148 -14.95 13.39 -11.57
N ALA A 149 -14.11 12.54 -12.16
CA ALA A 149 -12.67 12.73 -12.24
C ALA A 149 -12.11 12.06 -13.51
N GLY A 150 -11.00 12.58 -14.03
CA GLY A 150 -10.29 11.97 -15.17
C GLY A 150 -9.63 10.64 -14.76
N THR A 151 -10.40 9.57 -14.74
CA THR A 151 -9.94 8.24 -14.30
C THR A 151 -9.46 7.35 -15.44
N ASN A 152 -9.59 7.80 -16.67
CA ASN A 152 -9.19 7.06 -17.86
C ASN A 152 -9.79 5.65 -17.94
N GLY A 153 -11.10 5.54 -17.76
CA GLY A 153 -11.85 4.28 -17.81
C GLY A 153 -11.76 3.42 -16.55
N LEU A 154 -11.13 3.91 -15.48
CA LEU A 154 -11.15 3.25 -14.17
C LEU A 154 -12.37 3.71 -13.37
N ILE A 155 -13.00 2.77 -12.69
CA ILE A 155 -14.08 3.01 -11.73
C ILE A 155 -13.55 2.69 -10.34
N TYR A 156 -13.66 3.65 -9.43
CA TYR A 156 -13.36 3.47 -8.01
C TYR A 156 -14.69 3.40 -7.25
N GLN A 157 -14.82 2.36 -6.44
CA GLN A 157 -15.99 2.14 -5.58
C GLN A 157 -15.54 2.03 -4.12
N GLN A 158 -16.27 2.69 -3.23
CA GLN A 158 -16.08 2.54 -1.80
C GLN A 158 -17.43 2.30 -1.12
N TRP A 159 -17.44 1.31 -0.24
CA TRP A 159 -18.47 1.10 0.76
C TRP A 159 -17.92 1.55 2.10
N VAL A 160 -18.60 2.47 2.77
CA VAL A 160 -18.10 3.11 3.98
C VAL A 160 -19.18 3.05 5.04
N SER A 161 -18.85 2.54 6.22
CA SER A 161 -19.74 2.57 7.39
C SER A 161 -19.02 3.12 8.61
N ARG A 162 -19.77 3.73 9.55
CA ARG A 162 -19.19 4.10 10.84
C ARG A 162 -18.73 2.85 11.58
N LEU A 163 -17.56 2.94 12.20
CA LEU A 163 -17.02 1.85 13.02
C LEU A 163 -17.94 1.68 14.24
N PRO A 164 -18.51 0.48 14.48
CA PRO A 164 -19.35 0.23 15.63
C PRO A 164 -18.54 0.26 16.93
N THR A 165 -19.22 0.38 18.07
CA THR A 165 -18.58 0.22 19.38
C THR A 165 -17.84 -1.10 19.47
N MET A 166 -16.57 -1.07 19.90
CA MET A 166 -15.69 -2.23 19.95
C MET A 166 -15.09 -2.44 21.34
N THR A 167 -14.89 -3.69 21.67
CA THR A 167 -14.09 -4.09 22.83
C THR A 167 -12.59 -3.89 22.56
N ALA A 168 -11.78 -3.92 23.60
CA ALA A 168 -10.32 -3.81 23.44
C ALA A 168 -9.73 -4.92 22.56
N MET A 169 -10.24 -6.14 22.68
CA MET A 169 -9.80 -7.28 21.86
C MET A 169 -10.20 -7.11 20.39
N GLU A 170 -11.41 -6.64 20.10
CA GLU A 170 -11.85 -6.36 18.74
C GLU A 170 -11.00 -5.25 18.11
N LEU A 171 -10.65 -4.20 18.86
CA LEU A 171 -9.75 -3.12 18.38
C LEU A 171 -8.33 -3.65 18.11
N GLU A 172 -7.85 -4.60 18.89
CA GLU A 172 -6.55 -5.25 18.69
C GLU A 172 -6.54 -6.08 17.39
N HIS A 173 -7.59 -6.86 17.14
CA HIS A 173 -7.72 -7.70 15.96
C HIS A 173 -8.16 -6.94 14.69
N LEU A 174 -8.68 -5.73 14.83
CA LEU A 174 -9.24 -4.95 13.72
C LEU A 174 -8.28 -4.73 12.54
N PRO A 175 -6.99 -4.35 12.74
CA PRO A 175 -6.05 -4.21 11.64
C PRO A 175 -5.79 -5.53 10.91
N LEU A 176 -5.81 -6.64 11.65
CA LEU A 176 -5.63 -7.97 11.07
C LEU A 176 -6.88 -8.38 10.29
N ALA A 177 -8.07 -8.23 10.84
CA ALA A 177 -9.32 -8.56 10.16
C ALA A 177 -9.46 -7.81 8.83
N THR A 178 -9.18 -6.49 8.82
CA THR A 178 -9.23 -5.70 7.59
C THR A 178 -8.14 -6.09 6.59
N ALA A 179 -6.92 -6.39 7.05
CA ALA A 179 -5.83 -6.81 6.17
C ALA A 179 -6.08 -8.17 5.53
N LEU A 180 -6.73 -9.10 6.25
CA LEU A 180 -6.98 -10.45 5.77
C LEU A 180 -8.27 -10.56 4.93
N MET A 181 -9.22 -9.66 5.09
CA MET A 181 -10.56 -9.74 4.48
C MET A 181 -10.52 -9.93 2.94
N ALA A 182 -9.56 -9.35 2.24
CA ALA A 182 -9.37 -9.50 0.80
C ALA A 182 -8.34 -10.58 0.42
N GLU A 183 -7.79 -11.32 1.40
CA GLU A 183 -6.73 -12.30 1.20
C GLU A 183 -7.16 -13.75 1.49
N VAL A 184 -8.37 -13.91 2.02
CA VAL A 184 -9.00 -15.20 2.33
C VAL A 184 -10.02 -15.59 1.27
N GLY A 185 -10.56 -16.81 1.34
CA GLY A 185 -11.62 -17.27 0.48
C GLY A 185 -12.94 -16.51 0.69
N VAL A 186 -13.84 -16.60 -0.28
CA VAL A 186 -15.16 -15.93 -0.26
C VAL A 186 -16.25 -16.89 -0.71
N GLY A 187 -17.29 -17.06 0.10
CA GLY A 187 -18.38 -17.98 -0.19
C GLY A 187 -17.89 -19.42 -0.32
N ASP A 188 -18.14 -20.06 -1.45
CA ASP A 188 -17.67 -21.42 -1.73
C ASP A 188 -16.25 -21.49 -2.32
N LEU A 189 -15.64 -20.34 -2.64
CA LEU A 189 -14.31 -20.27 -3.21
C LEU A 189 -13.25 -20.29 -2.09
N ASP A 190 -12.20 -21.07 -2.28
CA ASP A 190 -11.00 -20.96 -1.44
C ASP A 190 -10.19 -19.71 -1.76
N TYR A 191 -9.12 -19.43 -0.98
CA TYR A 191 -8.33 -18.22 -1.17
C TYR A 191 -7.62 -18.18 -2.54
N LEU A 192 -7.20 -19.32 -3.12
CA LEU A 192 -6.56 -19.36 -4.43
C LEU A 192 -7.54 -18.98 -5.54
N GLN A 193 -8.73 -19.60 -5.53
CA GLN A 193 -9.79 -19.30 -6.48
C GLN A 193 -10.27 -17.85 -6.35
N THR A 194 -10.33 -17.35 -5.13
CA THR A 194 -10.68 -15.94 -4.85
C THR A 194 -9.61 -15.00 -5.40
N GLN A 195 -8.32 -15.27 -5.23
CA GLN A 195 -7.23 -14.46 -5.78
C GLN A 195 -7.20 -14.51 -7.33
N ASP A 196 -7.48 -15.64 -7.93
CA ASP A 196 -7.64 -15.77 -9.39
C ASP A 196 -8.78 -14.87 -9.89
N ARG A 197 -9.94 -14.92 -9.21
CA ARG A 197 -11.09 -14.06 -9.52
C ARG A 197 -10.74 -12.57 -9.33
N HIS A 198 -10.02 -12.18 -8.26
CA HIS A 198 -9.52 -10.82 -8.05
C HIS A 198 -8.66 -10.37 -9.22
N SER A 199 -7.66 -11.16 -9.58
CA SER A 199 -6.71 -10.83 -10.65
C SER A 199 -7.37 -10.64 -12.02
N ALA A 200 -8.45 -11.40 -12.30
CA ALA A 200 -9.20 -11.32 -13.54
C ALA A 200 -10.19 -10.14 -13.58
N THR A 201 -10.56 -9.58 -12.43
CA THR A 201 -11.71 -8.67 -12.32
C THR A 201 -11.33 -7.27 -11.86
N VAL A 202 -10.48 -7.15 -10.85
CA VAL A 202 -10.19 -5.86 -10.21
C VAL A 202 -8.72 -5.50 -10.24
N GLY A 203 -8.42 -4.21 -10.33
CA GLY A 203 -7.05 -3.70 -10.17
C GLY A 203 -6.64 -3.58 -8.70
N ALA A 204 -7.59 -3.51 -7.79
CA ALA A 204 -7.41 -3.62 -6.35
C ALA A 204 -8.75 -3.84 -5.65
N LEU A 205 -8.72 -4.57 -4.54
CA LEU A 205 -9.78 -4.69 -3.56
C LEU A 205 -9.12 -4.73 -2.17
N GLY A 206 -9.64 -4.00 -1.21
CA GLY A 206 -9.08 -4.01 0.14
C GLY A 206 -9.98 -3.34 1.16
N ALA A 207 -9.86 -3.79 2.40
CA ALA A 207 -10.54 -3.22 3.53
C ALA A 207 -9.57 -2.46 4.44
N SER A 208 -10.05 -1.40 5.07
CA SER A 208 -9.27 -0.56 5.96
C SER A 208 -10.14 0.15 6.98
N VAL A 209 -9.51 0.73 7.98
CA VAL A 209 -10.17 1.66 8.92
C VAL A 209 -9.58 3.05 8.73
N SER A 210 -10.46 4.04 8.55
CA SER A 210 -10.09 5.45 8.49
C SER A 210 -10.56 6.13 9.75
N SER A 211 -9.63 6.60 10.57
CA SER A 211 -9.92 7.32 11.82
C SER A 211 -9.34 8.74 11.76
N ARG A 212 -10.12 9.71 12.18
CA ARG A 212 -9.72 11.13 12.19
C ARG A 212 -10.15 11.80 13.48
N ALA A 213 -9.29 12.63 14.06
CA ALA A 213 -9.65 13.47 15.16
C ALA A 213 -10.63 14.55 14.71
N HIS A 214 -11.52 14.95 15.60
CA HIS A 214 -12.35 16.12 15.37
C HIS A 214 -11.46 17.36 15.23
N ARG A 215 -11.90 18.29 14.39
CA ARG A 215 -11.14 19.52 14.11
C ARG A 215 -10.88 20.35 15.37
N ASP A 216 -11.87 20.43 16.25
CA ASP A 216 -11.88 21.31 17.41
C ASP A 216 -11.70 20.56 18.74
N ASP A 217 -11.54 19.21 18.68
CA ASP A 217 -11.36 18.36 19.86
C ASP A 217 -10.53 17.12 19.51
N GLU A 218 -9.25 17.14 19.81
CA GLU A 218 -8.32 16.02 19.58
C GLU A 218 -8.60 14.78 20.44
N GLN A 219 -9.45 14.92 21.47
CA GLN A 219 -9.87 13.80 22.32
C GLN A 219 -11.08 13.05 21.76
N SER A 220 -11.69 13.59 20.72
CA SER A 220 -12.82 13.02 20.01
C SER A 220 -12.41 12.59 18.60
N SER A 221 -13.01 11.52 18.09
CA SER A 221 -12.64 11.01 16.77
C SER A 221 -13.82 10.34 16.07
N ASP A 222 -13.84 10.46 14.74
CA ASP A 222 -14.69 9.67 13.86
C ASP A 222 -13.87 8.56 13.19
N SER A 223 -14.40 7.34 13.25
CA SER A 223 -13.78 6.18 12.64
C SER A 223 -14.76 5.46 11.73
N TYR A 224 -14.24 5.06 10.57
CA TYR A 224 -15.02 4.42 9.51
C TYR A 224 -14.33 3.14 9.05
N PHE A 225 -15.11 2.10 8.87
CA PHE A 225 -14.70 0.94 8.09
C PHE A 225 -14.92 1.25 6.61
N VAL A 226 -13.93 0.95 5.78
CA VAL A 226 -13.95 1.23 4.35
C VAL A 226 -13.56 -0.04 3.60
N LEU A 227 -14.45 -0.51 2.74
CA LEU A 227 -14.10 -1.47 1.69
C LEU A 227 -13.98 -0.70 0.38
N SER A 228 -12.83 -0.77 -0.27
CA SER A 228 -12.53 -0.02 -1.50
C SER A 228 -12.09 -0.96 -2.61
N SER A 229 -12.48 -0.63 -3.83
CA SER A 229 -12.08 -1.36 -5.03
C SER A 229 -11.88 -0.42 -6.20
N LYS A 230 -11.05 -0.83 -7.16
CA LYS A 230 -10.93 -0.20 -8.48
C LYS A 230 -10.90 -1.25 -9.57
N ALA A 231 -11.58 -0.97 -10.68
CA ALA A 231 -11.59 -1.84 -11.85
C ALA A 231 -11.72 -1.02 -13.14
N LEU A 232 -11.51 -1.65 -14.28
CA LEU A 232 -11.89 -1.09 -15.56
C LEU A 232 -13.41 -1.06 -15.72
N ALA A 233 -13.95 -0.14 -16.50
CA ALA A 233 -15.37 0.05 -16.68
C ALA A 233 -16.08 -1.21 -17.21
N ASP A 234 -15.42 -1.99 -18.08
CA ASP A 234 -15.93 -3.28 -18.61
C ASP A 234 -15.96 -4.40 -17.57
N LYS A 235 -15.36 -4.19 -16.38
CA LYS A 235 -15.30 -5.15 -15.27
C LYS A 235 -16.16 -4.74 -14.07
N MET A 236 -16.95 -3.70 -14.19
CA MET A 236 -17.71 -3.10 -13.10
C MET A 236 -18.63 -4.10 -12.38
N ASP A 237 -19.37 -4.92 -13.10
CA ASP A 237 -20.30 -5.89 -12.49
C ASP A 237 -19.55 -6.93 -11.64
N GLY A 238 -18.42 -7.40 -12.15
CA GLY A 238 -17.54 -8.30 -11.41
C GLY A 238 -16.91 -7.63 -10.18
N GLN A 239 -16.55 -6.35 -10.27
CA GLN A 239 -16.05 -5.55 -9.16
C GLN A 239 -17.08 -5.46 -8.03
N LEU A 240 -18.31 -5.10 -8.35
CA LEU A 240 -19.38 -4.95 -7.37
C LEU A 240 -19.76 -6.30 -6.74
N ALA A 241 -19.82 -7.36 -7.54
CA ALA A 241 -20.04 -8.71 -7.03
C ALA A 241 -18.95 -9.13 -6.04
N LEU A 242 -17.66 -8.89 -6.35
CA LEU A 242 -16.56 -9.17 -5.44
C LEU A 242 -16.62 -8.35 -4.16
N MET A 243 -16.98 -7.08 -4.23
CA MET A 243 -17.15 -6.23 -3.03
C MET A 243 -18.28 -6.76 -2.16
N SER A 244 -19.43 -7.10 -2.75
CA SER A 244 -20.57 -7.67 -2.03
C SER A 244 -20.23 -9.01 -1.38
N ASP A 245 -19.60 -9.91 -2.12
CA ASP A 245 -19.19 -11.23 -1.62
C ASP A 245 -18.17 -11.09 -0.47
N THR A 246 -17.20 -10.18 -0.61
CA THR A 246 -16.22 -9.91 0.45
C THR A 246 -16.85 -9.36 1.73
N LEU A 247 -17.86 -8.47 1.61
CA LEU A 247 -18.61 -7.96 2.75
C LEU A 247 -19.46 -9.03 3.44
N SER A 248 -20.09 -9.93 2.66
CA SER A 248 -21.05 -10.87 3.20
C SER A 248 -20.50 -12.23 3.55
N SER A 249 -19.41 -12.67 2.91
CA SER A 249 -19.04 -14.07 2.84
C SER A 249 -17.53 -14.34 2.92
N ALA A 250 -16.71 -13.38 3.38
CA ALA A 250 -15.28 -13.62 3.59
C ALA A 250 -15.07 -14.73 4.63
N ARG A 251 -14.20 -15.68 4.31
CA ARG A 251 -14.00 -16.93 5.05
C ARG A 251 -12.77 -16.85 5.93
N PHE A 252 -12.95 -17.02 7.23
CA PHE A 252 -11.86 -17.10 8.20
C PHE A 252 -11.69 -18.53 8.75
N ASP A 253 -12.11 -19.56 7.99
CA ASP A 253 -11.95 -20.98 8.33
C ASP A 253 -10.71 -21.64 7.67
N GLU A 254 -10.00 -20.93 6.79
CA GLU A 254 -8.78 -21.40 6.16
C GLU A 254 -7.56 -21.18 7.08
N LEU A 255 -7.45 -21.99 8.13
CA LEU A 255 -6.52 -21.81 9.25
C LEU A 255 -5.05 -21.69 8.81
N SER A 256 -4.61 -22.54 7.89
CA SER A 256 -3.22 -22.45 7.34
C SER A 256 -2.96 -21.13 6.66
N ARG A 257 -3.93 -20.63 5.89
CA ARG A 257 -3.82 -19.33 5.21
C ARG A 257 -3.72 -18.18 6.20
N ILE A 258 -4.53 -18.20 7.27
CA ILE A 258 -4.48 -17.17 8.32
C ILE A 258 -3.10 -17.17 8.99
N ARG A 259 -2.56 -18.34 9.34
CA ARG A 259 -1.21 -18.46 9.94
C ARG A 259 -0.14 -17.87 9.03
N ASP A 260 -0.16 -18.22 7.73
CA ASP A 260 0.79 -17.71 6.75
C ASP A 260 0.73 -16.19 6.62
N LEU A 261 -0.48 -15.61 6.57
CA LEU A 261 -0.67 -14.16 6.47
C LEU A 261 -0.18 -13.42 7.71
N VAL A 262 -0.43 -13.95 8.92
CA VAL A 262 0.07 -13.38 10.17
C VAL A 262 1.60 -13.38 10.18
N SER A 263 2.23 -14.49 9.82
CA SER A 263 3.70 -14.60 9.70
C SER A 263 4.29 -13.62 8.68
N GLN A 264 3.62 -13.42 7.54
CA GLN A 264 4.01 -12.42 6.55
C GLN A 264 3.89 -10.98 7.07
N ILE A 265 2.82 -10.67 7.82
CA ILE A 265 2.64 -9.36 8.45
C ILE A 265 3.75 -9.11 9.47
N ARG A 266 4.05 -10.10 10.33
CA ARG A 266 5.17 -10.04 11.27
C ARG A 266 6.49 -9.74 10.55
N ALA A 267 6.83 -10.54 9.54
CA ALA A 267 8.07 -10.38 8.79
C ALA A 267 8.21 -9.00 8.17
N ARG A 268 7.15 -8.46 7.56
CA ARG A 268 7.13 -7.10 6.99
C ARG A 268 7.34 -6.03 8.05
N ARG A 269 6.69 -6.15 9.21
CA ARG A 269 6.85 -5.19 10.31
C ARG A 269 8.25 -5.22 10.90
N ASP A 270 8.83 -6.41 11.07
CA ASP A 270 10.18 -6.59 11.57
C ASP A 270 11.23 -5.96 10.64
N GLN A 271 11.10 -6.17 9.33
CA GLN A 271 11.97 -5.55 8.32
C GLN A 271 11.85 -4.01 8.31
N GLY A 272 10.66 -3.48 8.61
CA GLY A 272 10.39 -2.05 8.64
C GLY A 272 11.01 -1.30 9.83
N ILE A 273 11.44 -1.97 10.90
CA ILE A 273 11.86 -1.33 12.16
C ILE A 273 13.03 -0.37 11.92
N THR A 274 14.08 -0.82 11.24
CA THR A 274 15.30 -0.02 11.01
C THR A 274 15.06 1.15 10.06
N GLY A 275 14.19 0.97 9.06
CA GLY A 275 13.83 2.02 8.11
C GLY A 275 12.87 3.07 8.67
N SER A 276 12.10 2.74 9.69
CA SER A 276 11.04 3.59 10.26
C SER A 276 11.30 4.00 11.72
N GLY A 277 12.54 3.93 12.20
CA GLY A 277 12.87 4.15 13.62
C GLY A 277 12.38 5.51 14.16
N HIS A 278 12.52 6.60 13.39
CA HIS A 278 12.02 7.92 13.78
C HIS A 278 10.48 7.96 13.89
N ALA A 279 9.76 7.35 12.94
CA ALA A 279 8.29 7.31 12.97
C ALA A 279 7.78 6.47 14.16
N LEU A 280 8.44 5.36 14.47
CA LEU A 280 8.11 4.52 15.63
C LEU A 280 8.36 5.26 16.95
N ALA A 281 9.46 6.01 17.05
CA ALA A 281 9.77 6.85 18.21
C ALA A 281 8.74 7.97 18.39
N MET A 282 8.35 8.66 17.31
CA MET A 282 7.30 9.68 17.33
C MET A 282 5.95 9.08 17.76
N SER A 283 5.56 7.94 17.19
CA SER A 283 4.33 7.25 17.58
C SER A 283 4.31 6.90 19.07
N ALA A 284 5.42 6.41 19.61
CA ALA A 284 5.55 6.12 21.04
C ALA A 284 5.47 7.38 21.91
N ALA A 285 6.13 8.46 21.51
CA ALA A 285 6.11 9.73 22.24
C ALA A 285 4.71 10.39 22.24
N CYS A 286 3.97 10.26 21.14
CA CYS A 286 2.64 10.85 20.99
C CYS A 286 1.51 9.97 21.57
N ALA A 287 1.76 8.73 21.94
CA ALA A 287 0.72 7.78 22.39
C ALA A 287 -0.12 8.25 23.57
N GLY A 288 0.42 9.15 24.41
CA GLY A 288 -0.30 9.76 25.54
C GLY A 288 -1.07 11.05 25.22
N MET A 289 -1.05 11.54 23.97
CA MET A 289 -1.59 12.85 23.61
C MET A 289 -3.06 12.81 23.21
N SER A 290 -3.51 11.74 22.55
CA SER A 290 -4.90 11.57 22.14
C SER A 290 -5.29 10.09 22.00
N PRO A 291 -6.59 9.77 22.01
CA PRO A 291 -7.07 8.40 21.79
C PRO A 291 -6.59 7.80 20.47
N LEU A 292 -6.57 8.60 19.40
CA LEU A 292 -6.06 8.13 18.09
C LEU A 292 -4.56 7.89 18.09
N ALA A 293 -3.78 8.76 18.75
CA ALA A 293 -2.34 8.56 18.87
C ALA A 293 -2.02 7.28 19.65
N ARG A 294 -2.79 7.00 20.72
CA ARG A 294 -2.70 5.75 21.47
C ARG A 294 -3.04 4.55 20.59
N LEU A 295 -4.18 4.57 19.90
CA LEU A 295 -4.62 3.51 19.00
C LEU A 295 -3.57 3.25 17.91
N GLY A 296 -3.06 4.31 17.29
CA GLY A 296 -2.00 4.20 16.28
C GLY A 296 -0.72 3.55 16.80
N HIS A 297 -0.31 3.88 18.04
CA HIS A 297 0.83 3.23 18.69
C HIS A 297 0.57 1.76 19.01
N GLU A 298 -0.62 1.43 19.52
CA GLU A 298 -1.02 0.07 19.86
C GLU A 298 -1.19 -0.83 18.65
N GLN A 299 -1.62 -0.30 17.51
CA GLN A 299 -1.85 -1.06 16.28
C GLN A 299 -0.65 -1.08 15.34
N GLY A 300 0.01 0.06 15.13
CA GLY A 300 1.06 0.24 14.13
C GLY A 300 2.44 0.62 14.67
N GLY A 301 2.53 1.06 15.92
CA GLY A 301 3.78 1.43 16.58
C GLY A 301 4.55 0.23 17.16
N LEU A 302 5.50 0.50 18.05
CA LEU A 302 6.31 -0.53 18.71
C LEU A 302 5.45 -1.54 19.47
N GLU A 303 4.34 -1.09 20.08
CA GLU A 303 3.41 -1.99 20.76
C GLU A 303 2.71 -2.93 19.77
N GLY A 304 2.26 -2.42 18.62
CA GLY A 304 1.67 -3.24 17.57
C GLY A 304 2.65 -4.27 16.99
N ILE A 305 3.94 -3.93 16.87
CA ILE A 305 4.98 -4.90 16.48
C ILE A 305 5.13 -5.99 17.55
N ARG A 306 5.12 -5.62 18.82
CA ARG A 306 5.23 -6.57 19.93
C ARG A 306 4.05 -7.53 19.98
N ARG A 307 2.82 -7.01 19.78
CA ARG A 307 1.59 -7.81 19.75
C ARG A 307 1.55 -8.79 18.58
N ILE A 308 1.91 -8.36 17.36
CA ILE A 308 1.91 -9.28 16.20
C ILE A 308 2.96 -10.40 16.35
N ARG A 309 4.11 -10.13 16.98
CA ARG A 309 5.10 -11.17 17.30
C ARG A 309 4.54 -12.19 18.29
N ALA A 310 3.95 -11.71 19.39
CA ALA A 310 3.35 -12.58 20.39
C ALA A 310 2.21 -13.42 19.81
N LEU A 311 1.38 -12.83 18.96
CA LEU A 311 0.32 -13.52 18.25
C LEU A 311 0.87 -14.63 17.35
N ASP A 312 1.82 -14.30 16.46
CA ASP A 312 2.43 -15.28 15.55
C ASP A 312 3.09 -16.45 16.31
N ASP A 313 3.77 -16.15 17.42
CA ASP A 313 4.35 -17.17 18.28
C ASP A 313 3.26 -18.07 18.92
N ALA A 314 2.11 -17.50 19.34
CA ALA A 314 0.99 -18.23 19.90
C ALA A 314 0.27 -19.13 18.88
N LEU A 315 0.24 -18.72 17.59
CA LEU A 315 -0.40 -19.50 16.52
C LEU A 315 0.34 -20.80 16.16
N ALA A 316 1.44 -21.13 16.84
CA ALA A 316 2.00 -22.48 16.82
C ALA A 316 1.04 -23.51 17.46
N ASP A 317 0.15 -23.08 18.36
CA ASP A 317 -0.94 -23.86 18.91
C ASP A 317 -2.18 -23.77 18.02
N ASP A 318 -2.75 -24.89 17.63
CA ASP A 318 -3.92 -24.93 16.75
C ASP A 318 -5.19 -24.40 17.44
N GLY A 319 -5.30 -24.52 18.77
CA GLY A 319 -6.44 -23.97 19.53
C GLY A 319 -6.44 -22.44 19.57
N GLU A 320 -5.26 -21.82 19.66
CA GLU A 320 -5.12 -20.37 19.56
C GLU A 320 -5.46 -19.86 18.15
N LEU A 321 -5.08 -20.62 17.11
CA LEU A 321 -5.40 -20.32 15.72
C LEU A 321 -6.91 -20.40 15.46
N GLU A 322 -7.60 -21.43 15.95
CA GLU A 322 -9.06 -21.58 15.87
C GLU A 322 -9.77 -20.43 16.60
N THR A 323 -9.26 -20.04 17.78
CA THR A 323 -9.78 -18.91 18.54
C THR A 323 -9.64 -17.59 17.79
N LEU A 324 -8.48 -17.33 17.18
CA LEU A 324 -8.26 -16.17 16.33
C LEU A 324 -9.23 -16.18 15.15
N ALA A 325 -9.33 -17.29 14.42
CA ALA A 325 -10.21 -17.44 13.27
C ALA A 325 -11.69 -17.14 13.62
N ALA A 326 -12.18 -17.65 14.73
CA ALA A 326 -13.51 -17.35 15.23
C ALA A 326 -13.70 -15.87 15.57
N SER A 327 -12.69 -15.25 16.21
CA SER A 327 -12.69 -13.82 16.53
C SER A 327 -12.72 -12.95 15.27
N LEU A 328 -11.92 -13.29 14.26
CA LEU A 328 -11.90 -12.58 12.97
C LEU A 328 -13.23 -12.70 12.22
N SER A 329 -13.83 -13.90 12.22
CA SER A 329 -15.15 -14.14 11.63
C SER A 329 -16.25 -13.33 12.31
N ALA A 330 -16.28 -13.30 13.65
CA ALA A 330 -17.23 -12.49 14.40
C ALA A 330 -17.04 -10.99 14.15
N LEU A 331 -15.79 -10.54 14.07
CA LEU A 331 -15.47 -9.13 13.76
C LEU A 331 -15.89 -8.75 12.34
N HIS A 332 -15.64 -9.62 11.35
CA HIS A 332 -16.12 -9.44 9.99
C HIS A 332 -17.65 -9.26 9.93
N GLN A 333 -18.41 -10.15 10.58
CA GLN A 333 -19.87 -10.04 10.66
C GLN A 333 -20.31 -8.72 11.29
N LYS A 334 -19.65 -8.31 12.38
CA LYS A 334 -19.94 -7.06 13.06
C LYS A 334 -19.70 -5.85 12.16
N LEU A 335 -18.58 -5.82 11.42
CA LEU A 335 -18.23 -4.74 10.50
C LEU A 335 -19.21 -4.63 9.33
N SER A 336 -19.59 -5.78 8.74
CA SER A 336 -20.46 -5.82 7.56
C SER A 336 -21.93 -5.53 7.88
N GLN A 337 -22.36 -5.71 9.14
CA GLN A 337 -23.77 -5.55 9.56
C GLN A 337 -24.01 -4.24 10.35
N SER A 338 -22.98 -3.45 10.62
CA SER A 338 -23.10 -2.29 11.49
C SER A 338 -23.24 -0.98 10.74
N GLY A 339 -24.06 -0.10 11.28
CA GLY A 339 -24.21 1.28 10.84
C GLY A 339 -24.99 1.43 9.53
N THR A 340 -25.30 2.68 9.19
CA THR A 340 -25.88 3.03 7.90
C THR A 340 -24.73 3.35 6.94
N PRO A 341 -24.43 2.50 5.94
CA PRO A 341 -23.35 2.76 5.02
C PRO A 341 -23.67 3.90 4.07
N PHE A 342 -22.63 4.52 3.57
CA PHE A 342 -22.71 5.33 2.36
C PHE A 342 -21.77 4.79 1.29
N LEU A 343 -22.10 5.09 0.05
CA LEU A 343 -21.33 4.71 -1.10
C LEU A 343 -20.55 5.89 -1.63
N CYS A 344 -19.39 5.63 -2.22
CA CYS A 344 -18.64 6.62 -2.97
C CYS A 344 -18.22 6.01 -4.31
N THR A 345 -18.63 6.65 -5.42
CA THR A 345 -18.21 6.27 -6.76
C THR A 345 -17.42 7.42 -7.38
N ILE A 346 -16.23 7.09 -7.93
CA ILE A 346 -15.39 8.03 -8.65
C ILE A 346 -15.13 7.42 -10.03
N ALA A 347 -15.48 8.14 -11.09
CA ALA A 347 -15.26 7.72 -12.47
C ALA A 347 -15.17 8.94 -13.40
N ASP A 348 -14.76 8.72 -14.64
CA ASP A 348 -14.93 9.71 -15.71
C ASP A 348 -16.42 9.86 -16.08
N GLU A 349 -16.76 11.01 -16.66
CA GLU A 349 -18.14 11.40 -16.91
C GLU A 349 -18.96 10.34 -17.69
N PRO A 350 -18.44 9.68 -18.74
CA PRO A 350 -19.18 8.66 -19.47
C PRO A 350 -19.58 7.44 -18.62
N ASN A 351 -18.78 7.11 -17.60
CA ASN A 351 -18.95 5.88 -16.80
C ASN A 351 -19.63 6.12 -15.45
N LEU A 352 -19.63 7.37 -14.94
CA LEU A 352 -20.06 7.70 -13.58
C LEU A 352 -21.51 7.28 -13.28
N THR A 353 -22.44 7.63 -14.16
CA THR A 353 -23.86 7.36 -13.93
C THR A 353 -24.13 5.86 -13.88
N ALA A 354 -23.65 5.10 -14.88
CA ALA A 354 -23.83 3.65 -14.91
C ALA A 354 -23.19 2.96 -13.71
N ALA A 355 -21.96 3.38 -13.33
CA ALA A 355 -21.25 2.82 -12.17
C ALA A 355 -21.96 3.10 -10.84
N ALA A 356 -22.55 4.29 -10.71
CA ALA A 356 -23.27 4.67 -9.52
C ALA A 356 -24.63 3.95 -9.39
N GLU A 357 -25.35 3.78 -10.49
CA GLU A 357 -26.62 3.02 -10.52
C GLU A 357 -26.39 1.54 -10.23
N ALA A 358 -25.36 0.94 -10.84
CA ALA A 358 -24.99 -0.45 -10.58
C ALA A 358 -24.59 -0.67 -9.11
N ALA A 359 -23.84 0.26 -8.50
CA ALA A 359 -23.46 0.18 -7.09
C ALA A 359 -24.68 0.15 -6.15
N LEU A 360 -25.70 0.96 -6.43
CA LEU A 360 -26.95 0.96 -5.65
C LEU A 360 -27.74 -0.34 -5.73
N SER A 361 -27.66 -1.05 -6.87
CA SER A 361 -28.40 -2.29 -7.08
C SER A 361 -27.80 -3.49 -6.37
N VAL A 362 -26.48 -3.45 -6.09
CA VAL A 362 -25.70 -4.57 -5.52
C VAL A 362 -25.48 -4.39 -4.01
N VAL A 363 -25.41 -3.14 -3.55
CA VAL A 363 -25.20 -2.90 -2.13
C VAL A 363 -26.44 -3.30 -1.35
N ILE A 364 -26.30 -4.43 -0.70
CA ILE A 364 -27.22 -4.98 0.28
C ILE A 364 -27.48 -3.88 1.31
N SER A 365 -28.75 -3.50 1.46
CA SER A 365 -29.18 -2.77 2.64
C SER A 365 -28.91 -3.67 3.83
N PRO A 366 -27.86 -3.43 4.64
CA PRO A 366 -27.72 -4.22 5.84
C PRO A 366 -28.98 -3.97 6.66
N THR A 367 -29.50 -5.01 7.28
CA THR A 367 -30.45 -4.86 8.39
C THR A 367 -29.67 -4.19 9.53
N CYS A 368 -29.51 -2.87 9.39
CA CYS A 368 -28.66 -2.10 10.27
C CYS A 368 -29.25 -2.10 11.67
N ALA A 369 -28.64 -2.86 12.58
CA ALA A 369 -28.75 -2.52 13.98
C ALA A 369 -28.12 -1.13 14.14
N ASN A 370 -28.90 -0.20 14.66
CA ASN A 370 -28.40 1.14 14.99
C ASN A 370 -27.42 0.96 16.18
N THR A 371 -26.13 0.80 15.83
CA THR A 371 -25.07 0.61 16.83
C THR A 371 -24.42 1.96 17.07
N ASP A 372 -24.16 2.29 18.35
CA ASP A 372 -23.37 3.46 18.70
C ASP A 372 -22.01 3.41 18.00
N ALA A 373 -21.58 4.55 17.46
CA ALA A 373 -20.27 4.66 16.84
C ALA A 373 -19.16 4.53 17.88
N TRP A 374 -18.07 3.88 17.51
CA TRP A 374 -16.89 3.81 18.35
C TRP A 374 -16.33 5.21 18.62
N GLN A 375 -16.08 5.47 19.90
CA GLN A 375 -15.40 6.66 20.40
C GLN A 375 -14.21 6.23 21.23
N GLY A 376 -13.03 6.75 20.93
CA GLY A 376 -11.84 6.51 21.75
C GLY A 376 -12.07 7.04 23.18
N SER A 377 -11.60 6.29 24.18
CA SER A 377 -11.64 6.77 25.56
C SER A 377 -10.75 7.99 25.72
N PRO A 378 -11.26 9.16 26.18
CA PRO A 378 -10.46 10.36 26.35
C PRO A 378 -9.26 10.10 27.27
N ILE A 379 -8.09 10.64 26.91
CA ILE A 379 -6.90 10.61 27.75
C ILE A 379 -6.99 11.79 28.72
N ARG A 380 -7.32 11.52 29.98
CA ARG A 380 -7.56 12.56 31.00
C ARG A 380 -6.31 13.23 31.56
N GLU A 381 -5.11 12.72 31.24
CA GLU A 381 -3.85 13.22 31.79
C GLU A 381 -2.90 13.69 30.68
N VAL A 382 -3.28 14.73 29.96
CA VAL A 382 -2.27 15.56 29.28
C VAL A 382 -1.82 16.61 30.29
N ARG A 383 -0.71 16.37 31.02
CA ARG A 383 -0.02 17.44 31.74
C ARG A 383 0.54 18.39 30.68
N ARG A 384 -0.13 19.50 30.47
CA ARG A 384 0.44 20.66 29.79
C ARG A 384 1.44 21.30 30.76
N GLU A 385 2.64 20.77 30.83
CA GLU A 385 3.77 21.54 31.36
C GLU A 385 4.21 22.48 30.23
N MET A 386 3.90 23.77 30.42
CA MET A 386 4.45 24.87 29.62
C MET A 386 5.92 25.08 30.00
#